data_98881e565464d14edde723730b059361
#
_entry.id   98881e565464d14edde723730b059361
#
_cell.length_a   1.000
_cell.length_b   1.000
_cell.length_c   1.000
_cell.angle_alpha   90.00
_cell.angle_beta   90.00
_cell.angle_gamma   90.00
#
_symmetry.space_group_name_H-M   'P 1'
#
loop_
_entity.id
_entity.type
_entity.pdbx_description
1 polymer ?
#
loop_
_entity_poly.entity_id
_entity_poly.type
_entity_poly.pdbx_seq_one_letter_code
_entity_poly.pdbx_strand_id
1 'polypeptide(L)'
;MKIVVALFCLHVFFIGFSQTGGETVFSFLDLGFNARANALGTDFITVKDKDVNLGVANPSLLNKEMSKSLGVNQALLAGGINYGMLAYAKHFEKAGTFSGHLRYVSYGTMIRRNEAGVEQGSFSAGDFALGAGYGKTLNPKVSVGANFNIIYSQLESFISLGLGLDLAGSILLGNDNRTLFTALIKNVGFQFKGYTKGNREALRSDFQMGISHKLEHAPFRFSVLAHDLNRWDLSYNDPNEEATLDLLTQELIEPEKAGFAEKLGRHFTFQVEALLGDKIHIRTAFDYQRRREMRLESRPGAAGLSFGAGFYFQRFSLDYGISIVSQAGYNNMLTLTTDLSKWKK
;
A
#
# COMPACT_ATOMS: atom_id res chain seq x y z
N MET A 1 16.54 34.61 -8.77
CA MET A 1 15.67 34.01 -9.78
C MET A 1 15.44 32.49 -9.57
N LYS A 2 16.46 31.68 -9.30
CA LYS A 2 16.27 30.21 -9.06
C LYS A 2 15.48 29.88 -7.79
N ILE A 3 15.57 30.66 -6.72
CA ILE A 3 14.84 30.45 -5.46
C ILE A 3 13.36 30.86 -5.59
N VAL A 4 13.05 31.89 -6.36
CA VAL A 4 11.66 32.34 -6.60
C VAL A 4 10.89 31.33 -7.47
N VAL A 5 11.55 30.69 -8.44
CA VAL A 5 10.95 29.61 -9.24
C VAL A 5 10.69 28.36 -8.39
N ALA A 6 11.57 28.00 -7.46
CA ALA A 6 11.37 26.89 -6.54
C ALA A 6 10.21 27.14 -5.56
N LEU A 7 10.05 28.37 -5.06
CA LEU A 7 8.92 28.79 -4.22
C LEU A 7 7.60 28.85 -5.01
N PHE A 8 7.63 29.24 -6.28
CA PHE A 8 6.43 29.24 -7.13
C PHE A 8 5.97 27.81 -7.48
N CYS A 9 6.90 26.88 -7.71
CA CYS A 9 6.56 25.46 -7.89
C CYS A 9 5.96 24.81 -6.63
N LEU A 10 6.29 25.30 -5.43
CA LEU A 10 5.72 24.78 -4.18
C LEU A 10 4.27 25.22 -3.96
N HIS A 11 3.81 26.32 -4.56
CA HIS A 11 2.46 26.88 -4.38
C HIS A 11 1.40 26.30 -5.33
N VAL A 12 1.78 25.52 -6.34
CA VAL A 12 0.83 24.98 -7.33
C VAL A 12 0.18 23.68 -6.87
N PHE A 13 0.61 23.08 -5.75
CA PHE A 13 0.12 21.77 -5.29
C PHE A 13 -0.99 21.79 -4.23
N PHE A 14 -1.54 22.93 -3.87
CA PHE A 14 -2.66 23.00 -2.92
C PHE A 14 -4.01 23.28 -3.60
N ILE A 15 -4.42 22.42 -4.53
CA ILE A 15 -5.85 22.28 -4.84
C ILE A 15 -6.33 21.11 -4.00
N GLY A 16 -6.82 21.40 -2.79
CA GLY A 16 -7.44 20.41 -1.91
C GLY A 16 -8.79 20.01 -2.51
N PHE A 17 -8.86 18.81 -3.10
CA PHE A 17 -10.13 18.15 -3.36
C PHE A 17 -10.50 17.39 -2.08
N SER A 18 -11.60 17.80 -1.44
CA SER A 18 -12.27 16.97 -0.45
C SER A 18 -12.88 15.77 -1.19
N GLN A 19 -12.48 14.55 -0.84
CA GLN A 19 -13.04 13.33 -1.42
C GLN A 19 -14.10 12.76 -0.51
N THR A 20 -15.31 12.66 -1.03
CA THR A 20 -16.36 11.79 -0.52
C THR A 20 -16.08 10.34 -0.93
N GLY A 21 -16.47 9.35 -0.11
CA GLY A 21 -16.26 7.93 -0.43
C GLY A 21 -16.93 7.56 -1.76
N GLY A 22 -16.20 6.80 -2.63
CA GLY A 22 -16.69 6.37 -3.94
C GLY A 22 -16.26 7.23 -5.14
N GLU A 23 -15.44 8.26 -4.93
CA GLU A 23 -14.95 9.14 -6.00
C GLU A 23 -13.76 8.59 -6.80
N THR A 24 -13.17 7.47 -6.38
CA THR A 24 -11.96 6.91 -7.01
C THR A 24 -12.17 5.49 -7.51
N VAL A 25 -11.58 5.20 -8.65
CA VAL A 25 -11.60 3.88 -9.27
C VAL A 25 -10.32 3.08 -8.96
N PHE A 26 -10.39 1.75 -9.06
CA PHE A 26 -9.27 0.82 -8.88
C PHE A 26 -8.65 0.84 -7.49
N SER A 27 -9.48 1.00 -6.45
CA SER A 27 -9.05 1.00 -5.04
C SER A 27 -8.28 -0.25 -4.61
N PHE A 28 -8.36 -1.36 -5.38
CA PHE A 28 -7.57 -2.55 -5.13
C PHE A 28 -6.05 -2.30 -5.21
N LEU A 29 -5.60 -1.25 -5.91
CA LEU A 29 -4.19 -0.87 -5.99
C LEU A 29 -3.58 -0.49 -4.64
N ASP A 30 -4.42 -0.13 -3.66
CA ASP A 30 -4.02 0.25 -2.30
C ASP A 30 -3.92 -0.96 -1.34
N LEU A 31 -4.22 -2.17 -1.82
CA LEU A 31 -4.04 -3.38 -1.02
C LEU A 31 -2.56 -3.73 -0.83
N GLY A 32 -2.21 -4.26 0.33
CA GLY A 32 -0.89 -4.83 0.59
C GLY A 32 -0.72 -6.17 -0.10
N PHE A 33 0.05 -6.22 -1.19
CA PHE A 33 0.19 -7.41 -2.03
C PHE A 33 1.32 -8.36 -1.63
N ASN A 34 1.96 -8.18 -0.48
CA ASN A 34 2.94 -9.14 0.03
C ASN A 34 2.86 -9.23 1.56
N ALA A 35 3.27 -10.38 2.10
CA ALA A 35 3.15 -10.68 3.52
C ALA A 35 3.95 -9.72 4.40
N ARG A 36 5.12 -9.27 3.95
CA ARG A 36 5.96 -8.32 4.68
C ARG A 36 5.29 -6.97 4.80
N ALA A 37 4.77 -6.41 3.71
CA ALA A 37 4.03 -5.16 3.73
C ALA A 37 2.74 -5.29 4.55
N ASN A 38 2.01 -6.40 4.42
CA ASN A 38 0.81 -6.66 5.20
C ASN A 38 1.08 -6.71 6.71
N ALA A 39 2.21 -7.30 7.13
CA ALA A 39 2.67 -7.34 8.53
C ALA A 39 3.14 -5.96 9.05
N LEU A 40 3.45 -5.04 8.14
CA LEU A 40 3.96 -3.70 8.42
C LEU A 40 2.94 -2.60 8.07
N GLY A 41 1.64 -2.92 8.04
CA GLY A 41 0.56 -1.94 7.91
C GLY A 41 0.17 -1.62 6.48
N THR A 42 0.35 -2.55 5.53
CA THR A 42 0.04 -2.52 4.09
C THR A 42 1.12 -1.91 3.18
N ASP A 43 1.75 -0.82 3.56
CA ASP A 43 2.82 -0.21 2.79
C ASP A 43 4.15 -0.29 3.53
N PHE A 44 5.18 -0.75 2.85
CA PHE A 44 6.54 -0.80 3.37
C PHE A 44 7.53 -0.41 2.28
N ILE A 45 8.02 0.82 2.34
CA ILE A 45 8.72 1.49 1.23
C ILE A 45 10.15 1.93 1.58
N THR A 46 10.64 1.61 2.79
CA THR A 46 11.85 2.22 3.36
C THR A 46 13.00 1.26 3.60
N VAL A 47 13.02 0.11 2.94
CA VAL A 47 14.11 -0.88 3.08
C VAL A 47 14.61 -1.32 1.72
N LYS A 48 15.92 -1.26 1.55
CA LYS A 48 16.62 -1.72 0.35
C LYS A 48 17.34 -3.03 0.66
N ASP A 49 16.76 -4.14 0.25
CA ASP A 49 17.31 -5.49 0.40
C ASP A 49 17.01 -6.35 -0.85
N LYS A 50 17.11 -7.67 -0.74
CA LYS A 50 16.90 -8.62 -1.85
C LYS A 50 15.45 -8.98 -2.16
N ASP A 51 14.47 -8.44 -1.41
CA ASP A 51 13.06 -8.76 -1.57
C ASP A 51 12.46 -8.05 -2.80
N VAL A 52 12.20 -8.83 -3.86
CA VAL A 52 11.66 -8.30 -5.13
C VAL A 52 10.29 -7.64 -4.98
N ASN A 53 9.51 -8.06 -3.97
CA ASN A 53 8.17 -7.50 -3.73
C ASN A 53 8.22 -6.03 -3.31
N LEU A 54 9.32 -5.61 -2.64
CA LEU A 54 9.52 -4.20 -2.28
C LEU A 54 9.73 -3.30 -3.51
N GLY A 55 10.31 -3.85 -4.59
CA GLY A 55 10.47 -3.12 -5.85
C GLY A 55 9.13 -2.79 -6.53
N VAL A 56 8.07 -3.55 -6.26
CA VAL A 56 6.72 -3.24 -6.73
C VAL A 56 6.10 -2.11 -5.90
N ALA A 57 6.26 -2.16 -4.58
CA ALA A 57 5.76 -1.10 -3.68
C ALA A 57 6.51 0.24 -3.88
N ASN A 58 7.82 0.16 -4.13
CA ASN A 58 8.69 1.32 -4.32
C ASN A 58 9.79 1.01 -5.34
N PRO A 59 9.68 1.49 -6.58
CA PRO A 59 10.63 1.17 -7.65
C PRO A 59 12.05 1.71 -7.40
N SER A 60 12.26 2.69 -6.55
CA SER A 60 13.61 3.17 -6.20
C SER A 60 14.41 2.17 -5.35
N LEU A 61 13.74 1.16 -4.77
CA LEU A 61 14.38 0.08 -4.03
C LEU A 61 14.93 -1.03 -4.93
N LEU A 62 14.51 -1.08 -6.20
CA LEU A 62 15.01 -2.06 -7.16
C LEU A 62 16.53 -1.99 -7.26
N ASN A 63 17.18 -3.14 -7.04
CA ASN A 63 18.63 -3.23 -6.95
C ASN A 63 19.16 -4.55 -7.53
N LYS A 64 20.48 -4.69 -7.58
CA LYS A 64 21.18 -5.85 -8.14
C LYS A 64 20.88 -7.16 -7.38
N GLU A 65 20.66 -7.10 -6.07
CA GLU A 65 20.41 -8.28 -5.23
C GLU A 65 19.07 -8.94 -5.53
N MET A 66 18.10 -8.18 -6.09
CA MET A 66 16.82 -8.69 -6.54
C MET A 66 16.88 -9.43 -7.89
N SER A 67 18.06 -9.46 -8.55
CA SER A 67 18.18 -10.05 -9.88
C SER A 67 17.86 -11.53 -9.89
N LYS A 68 16.97 -11.96 -10.80
CA LYS A 68 16.43 -13.33 -10.94
C LYS A 68 15.61 -13.82 -9.73
N SER A 69 15.18 -12.92 -8.86
CA SER A 69 14.24 -13.24 -7.80
C SER A 69 12.81 -13.26 -8.33
N LEU A 70 12.06 -14.28 -7.89
CA LEU A 70 10.63 -14.47 -8.15
C LEU A 70 9.88 -14.45 -6.83
N GLY A 71 8.91 -13.55 -6.69
CA GLY A 71 7.98 -13.47 -5.56
C GLY A 71 6.59 -13.97 -5.97
N VAL A 72 6.00 -14.83 -5.15
CA VAL A 72 4.63 -15.32 -5.27
C VAL A 72 3.90 -14.96 -3.98
N ASN A 73 2.82 -14.24 -4.10
CA ASN A 73 2.08 -13.69 -2.97
C ASN A 73 0.61 -14.09 -3.09
N GLN A 74 0.03 -14.56 -2.00
CA GLN A 74 -1.37 -14.99 -1.95
C GLN A 74 -2.02 -14.60 -0.65
N ALA A 75 -3.18 -13.94 -0.73
CA ALA A 75 -4.08 -13.69 0.40
C ALA A 75 -5.38 -14.43 0.22
N LEU A 76 -5.92 -14.88 1.34
CA LEU A 76 -7.23 -15.51 1.44
C LEU A 76 -8.05 -14.68 2.41
N LEU A 77 -9.15 -14.10 1.91
CA LEU A 77 -10.09 -13.33 2.70
C LEU A 77 -11.38 -14.12 2.93
N ALA A 78 -12.14 -13.70 3.93
CA ALA A 78 -13.48 -14.24 4.14
C ALA A 78 -14.39 -13.94 2.93
N GLY A 79 -15.43 -14.77 2.71
CA GLY A 79 -16.37 -14.56 1.62
C GLY A 79 -15.90 -15.00 0.23
N GLY A 80 -14.79 -15.75 0.14
CA GLY A 80 -14.28 -16.26 -1.14
C GLY A 80 -13.49 -15.25 -1.96
N ILE A 81 -13.20 -14.09 -1.40
CA ILE A 81 -12.33 -13.07 -2.03
C ILE A 81 -10.88 -13.55 -1.94
N ASN A 82 -10.19 -13.51 -3.06
CA ASN A 82 -8.78 -13.87 -3.15
C ASN A 82 -8.02 -12.79 -3.87
N TYR A 83 -6.82 -12.47 -3.42
CA TYR A 83 -5.94 -11.59 -4.17
C TYR A 83 -4.47 -12.00 -4.01
N GLY A 84 -3.67 -11.58 -4.95
CA GLY A 84 -2.25 -11.94 -4.93
C GLY A 84 -1.43 -11.17 -5.94
N MET A 85 -0.13 -11.46 -5.92
CA MET A 85 0.84 -10.81 -6.80
C MET A 85 1.95 -11.79 -7.19
N LEU A 86 2.32 -11.73 -8.45
CA LEU A 86 3.59 -12.28 -8.96
C LEU A 86 4.54 -11.14 -9.23
N ALA A 87 5.79 -11.26 -8.83
CA ALA A 87 6.83 -10.26 -9.07
C ALA A 87 8.14 -10.94 -9.48
N TYR A 88 8.79 -10.39 -10.49
CA TYR A 88 10.11 -10.85 -10.96
C TYR A 88 10.99 -9.66 -11.25
N ALA A 89 12.28 -9.75 -10.93
CA ALA A 89 13.25 -8.71 -11.27
C ALA A 89 14.49 -9.26 -11.96
N LYS A 90 15.09 -8.43 -12.83
CA LYS A 90 16.34 -8.71 -13.51
C LYS A 90 17.21 -7.45 -13.56
N HIS A 91 18.46 -7.61 -13.14
CA HIS A 91 19.45 -6.54 -13.21
C HIS A 91 20.25 -6.62 -14.49
N PHE A 92 20.57 -5.45 -15.06
CA PHE A 92 21.48 -5.27 -16.20
C PHE A 92 22.54 -4.25 -15.78
N GLU A 93 23.81 -4.62 -15.82
CA GLU A 93 24.95 -3.83 -15.26
C GLU A 93 24.99 -2.38 -15.79
N LYS A 94 24.66 -2.14 -17.06
CA LYS A 94 24.67 -0.80 -17.65
C LYS A 94 23.35 -0.04 -17.55
N ALA A 95 22.23 -0.75 -17.48
CA ALA A 95 20.89 -0.15 -17.55
C ALA A 95 20.23 0.05 -16.19
N GLY A 96 20.51 -0.81 -15.20
CA GLY A 96 19.84 -0.83 -13.91
C GLY A 96 18.99 -2.07 -13.71
N THR A 97 18.02 -2.03 -12.81
CA THR A 97 17.16 -3.18 -12.47
C THR A 97 15.76 -2.95 -13.03
N PHE A 98 15.26 -3.95 -13.74
CA PHE A 98 13.88 -4.00 -14.24
C PHE A 98 13.09 -5.02 -13.45
N SER A 99 11.80 -4.74 -13.24
CA SER A 99 10.85 -5.69 -12.68
C SER A 99 9.61 -5.81 -13.55
N GLY A 100 8.96 -6.97 -13.48
CA GLY A 100 7.62 -7.18 -14.00
C GLY A 100 6.75 -7.73 -12.90
N HIS A 101 5.50 -7.31 -12.83
CA HIS A 101 4.57 -7.80 -11.81
C HIS A 101 3.14 -7.88 -12.33
N LEU A 102 2.39 -8.82 -11.78
CA LEU A 102 0.97 -8.99 -12.00
C LEU A 102 0.28 -9.01 -10.64
N ARG A 103 -0.61 -8.06 -10.40
CA ARG A 103 -1.52 -8.01 -9.24
C ARG A 103 -2.90 -8.43 -9.69
N TYR A 104 -3.62 -9.17 -8.86
CA TYR A 104 -4.99 -9.56 -9.14
C TYR A 104 -5.84 -9.58 -7.88
N VAL A 105 -7.13 -9.32 -8.06
CA VAL A 105 -8.19 -9.54 -7.06
C VAL A 105 -9.32 -10.28 -7.74
N SER A 106 -9.78 -11.37 -7.14
CA SER A 106 -10.98 -12.10 -7.51
C SER A 106 -12.00 -11.94 -6.39
N TYR A 107 -13.15 -11.40 -6.70
CA TYR A 107 -14.24 -11.20 -5.74
C TYR A 107 -15.15 -12.44 -5.63
N GLY A 108 -14.78 -13.53 -6.29
CA GLY A 108 -15.56 -14.76 -6.31
C GLY A 108 -16.80 -14.67 -7.19
N THR A 109 -17.76 -15.56 -6.92
CA THR A 109 -19.05 -15.60 -7.63
C THR A 109 -20.13 -14.96 -6.77
N MET A 110 -20.84 -14.00 -7.32
CA MET A 110 -21.94 -13.29 -6.68
C MET A 110 -23.27 -13.68 -7.29
N ILE A 111 -24.31 -13.76 -6.45
CA ILE A 111 -25.66 -14.09 -6.91
C ILE A 111 -26.35 -12.80 -7.37
N ARG A 112 -26.81 -12.80 -8.62
CA ARG A 112 -27.65 -11.72 -9.15
C ARG A 112 -29.07 -11.87 -8.62
N ARG A 113 -29.62 -10.77 -8.10
CA ARG A 113 -31.03 -10.69 -7.63
C ARG A 113 -31.73 -9.51 -8.28
N ASN A 114 -33.00 -9.68 -8.58
CA ASN A 114 -33.85 -8.57 -9.03
C ASN A 114 -34.30 -7.73 -7.83
N GLU A 115 -35.06 -6.65 -8.08
CA GLU A 115 -35.60 -5.74 -7.06
C GLU A 115 -36.53 -6.44 -6.04
N ALA A 116 -37.17 -7.57 -6.42
CA ALA A 116 -37.98 -8.43 -5.53
C ALA A 116 -37.12 -9.45 -4.75
N GLY A 117 -35.79 -9.44 -4.86
CA GLY A 117 -34.90 -10.39 -4.18
C GLY A 117 -34.80 -11.77 -4.83
N VAL A 118 -35.50 -12.01 -5.97
CA VAL A 118 -35.46 -13.29 -6.68
C VAL A 118 -34.14 -13.48 -7.41
N GLU A 119 -33.53 -14.66 -7.26
CA GLU A 119 -32.27 -14.99 -7.90
C GLU A 119 -32.41 -15.08 -9.42
N GLN A 120 -31.50 -14.41 -10.14
CA GLN A 120 -31.44 -14.35 -11.60
C GLN A 120 -30.11 -14.88 -12.17
N GLY A 121 -29.50 -15.84 -11.50
CA GLY A 121 -28.21 -16.40 -11.87
C GLY A 121 -27.04 -15.81 -11.08
N SER A 122 -25.82 -15.98 -11.58
CA SER A 122 -24.60 -15.53 -10.93
C SER A 122 -23.71 -14.77 -11.88
N PHE A 123 -22.82 -13.95 -11.31
CA PHE A 123 -21.78 -13.21 -12.04
C PHE A 123 -20.47 -13.20 -11.25
N SER A 124 -19.37 -12.88 -11.91
CA SER A 124 -18.06 -12.71 -11.30
C SER A 124 -17.56 -11.28 -11.46
N ALA A 125 -16.66 -10.88 -10.56
CA ALA A 125 -15.93 -9.64 -10.65
C ALA A 125 -14.45 -9.88 -10.34
N GLY A 126 -13.57 -9.06 -10.91
CA GLY A 126 -12.15 -9.14 -10.67
C GLY A 126 -11.39 -7.96 -11.23
N ASP A 127 -10.26 -7.68 -10.59
CA ASP A 127 -9.33 -6.62 -10.95
C ASP A 127 -7.95 -7.20 -11.23
N PHE A 128 -7.27 -6.62 -12.22
CA PHE A 128 -5.92 -7.01 -12.61
C PHE A 128 -5.09 -5.76 -12.87
N ALA A 129 -3.81 -5.79 -12.47
CA ALA A 129 -2.84 -4.79 -12.86
C ALA A 129 -1.55 -5.48 -13.32
N LEU A 130 -1.21 -5.30 -14.58
CA LEU A 130 0.07 -5.73 -15.16
C LEU A 130 1.02 -4.54 -15.13
N GLY A 131 2.16 -4.69 -14.46
CA GLY A 131 3.11 -3.61 -14.28
C GLY A 131 4.53 -3.96 -14.69
N ALA A 132 5.26 -2.92 -15.07
CA ALA A 132 6.69 -2.95 -15.33
C ALA A 132 7.37 -1.87 -14.49
N GLY A 133 8.43 -2.25 -13.77
CA GLY A 133 9.22 -1.36 -12.92
C GLY A 133 10.63 -1.18 -13.43
N TYR A 134 11.18 -0.01 -13.18
CA TYR A 134 12.57 0.33 -13.43
C TYR A 134 13.17 1.05 -12.24
N GLY A 135 14.36 0.60 -11.79
CA GLY A 135 15.11 1.24 -10.72
C GLY A 135 16.58 1.41 -11.08
N LYS A 136 17.12 2.57 -10.76
CA LYS A 136 18.52 2.91 -10.99
C LYS A 136 19.16 3.55 -9.76
N THR A 137 20.26 2.99 -9.32
CA THR A 137 21.15 3.63 -8.34
C THR A 137 22.00 4.65 -9.08
N LEU A 138 21.83 5.93 -8.76
CA LEU A 138 22.54 7.05 -9.37
C LEU A 138 23.94 7.21 -8.78
N ASN A 139 24.07 7.00 -7.48
CA ASN A 139 25.31 6.97 -6.73
C ASN A 139 25.13 6.06 -5.48
N PRO A 140 26.16 5.77 -4.69
CA PRO A 140 26.05 4.85 -3.54
C PRO A 140 24.94 5.19 -2.53
N LYS A 141 24.50 6.44 -2.47
CA LYS A 141 23.47 6.90 -1.53
C LYS A 141 22.10 7.12 -2.16
N VAL A 142 22.00 7.43 -3.45
CA VAL A 142 20.74 7.88 -4.09
C VAL A 142 20.30 6.87 -5.13
N SER A 143 19.04 6.50 -5.06
CA SER A 143 18.37 5.66 -6.05
C SER A 143 17.04 6.29 -6.47
N VAL A 144 16.65 6.07 -7.72
CA VAL A 144 15.37 6.53 -8.29
C VAL A 144 14.71 5.38 -9.02
N GLY A 145 13.40 5.45 -9.18
CA GLY A 145 12.68 4.43 -9.91
C GLY A 145 11.28 4.88 -10.34
N ALA A 146 10.72 4.09 -11.26
CA ALA A 146 9.36 4.28 -11.76
C ALA A 146 8.70 2.91 -12.01
N ASN A 147 7.40 2.79 -11.72
CA ASN A 147 6.55 1.70 -12.15
C ASN A 147 5.49 2.22 -13.10
N PHE A 148 5.18 1.45 -14.14
CA PHE A 148 4.07 1.68 -15.05
C PHE A 148 3.10 0.52 -14.94
N ASN A 149 1.80 0.80 -14.75
CA ASN A 149 0.75 -0.19 -14.54
C ASN A 149 -0.36 -0.03 -15.57
N ILE A 150 -0.73 -1.12 -16.24
CA ILE A 150 -1.95 -1.25 -17.05
C ILE A 150 -2.98 -1.94 -16.17
N ILE A 151 -4.15 -1.32 -16.03
CA ILE A 151 -5.18 -1.75 -15.09
C ILE A 151 -6.40 -2.20 -15.88
N TYR A 152 -6.91 -3.36 -15.55
CA TYR A 152 -8.14 -3.95 -16.06
C TYR A 152 -9.05 -4.30 -14.88
N SER A 153 -10.29 -3.86 -14.93
CA SER A 153 -11.31 -4.21 -13.97
C SER A 153 -12.58 -4.66 -14.66
N GLN A 154 -13.14 -5.74 -14.18
CA GLN A 154 -14.39 -6.30 -14.66
C GLN A 154 -15.38 -6.47 -13.52
N LEU A 155 -16.55 -5.89 -13.65
CA LEU A 155 -17.68 -6.07 -12.76
C LEU A 155 -18.87 -6.57 -13.60
N GLU A 156 -19.15 -7.86 -13.52
CA GLU A 156 -20.18 -8.52 -14.37
C GLU A 156 -19.86 -8.34 -15.85
N SER A 157 -20.69 -7.59 -16.59
CA SER A 157 -20.52 -7.24 -18.00
C SER A 157 -19.79 -5.92 -18.24
N PHE A 158 -19.56 -5.14 -17.19
CA PHE A 158 -18.91 -3.84 -17.26
C PHE A 158 -17.39 -3.98 -17.16
N ILE A 159 -16.68 -3.32 -18.06
CA ILE A 159 -15.21 -3.35 -18.11
C ILE A 159 -14.68 -1.93 -18.03
N SER A 160 -13.72 -1.74 -17.15
CA SER A 160 -12.97 -0.51 -16.99
C SER A 160 -11.49 -0.73 -17.25
N LEU A 161 -10.82 0.25 -17.86
CA LEU A 161 -9.40 0.21 -18.18
C LEU A 161 -8.72 1.51 -17.72
N GLY A 162 -7.54 1.37 -17.14
CA GLY A 162 -6.74 2.51 -16.68
C GLY A 162 -5.24 2.34 -16.84
N LEU A 163 -4.54 3.43 -16.65
CA LEU A 163 -3.08 3.49 -16.62
C LEU A 163 -2.66 4.18 -15.32
N GLY A 164 -1.62 3.65 -14.66
CA GLY A 164 -1.04 4.21 -13.45
C GLY A 164 0.48 4.30 -13.56
N LEU A 165 1.06 5.33 -12.97
CA LEU A 165 2.48 5.58 -12.87
C LEU A 165 2.84 5.82 -11.40
N ASP A 166 3.90 5.15 -10.93
CA ASP A 166 4.50 5.40 -9.63
C ASP A 166 5.90 5.96 -9.84
N LEU A 167 6.27 7.00 -9.11
CA LEU A 167 7.60 7.61 -9.15
C LEU A 167 8.19 7.64 -7.74
N ALA A 168 9.44 7.22 -7.60
CA ALA A 168 10.07 7.15 -6.30
C ALA A 168 11.54 7.57 -6.32
N GLY A 169 11.96 8.11 -5.17
CA GLY A 169 13.36 8.37 -4.86
C GLY A 169 13.69 7.92 -3.46
N SER A 170 14.89 7.36 -3.26
CA SER A 170 15.39 6.98 -1.95
C SER A 170 16.83 7.44 -1.74
N ILE A 171 17.15 7.81 -0.49
CA ILE A 171 18.47 8.27 -0.09
C ILE A 171 18.92 7.61 1.21
N LEU A 172 20.11 7.03 1.19
CA LEU A 172 20.81 6.55 2.38
C LEU A 172 21.42 7.73 3.12
N LEU A 173 21.00 7.93 4.36
CA LEU A 173 21.48 9.00 5.24
C LEU A 173 22.60 8.49 6.14
N GLY A 174 23.49 9.39 6.53
CA GLY A 174 24.65 9.04 7.35
C GLY A 174 25.78 8.36 6.55
N ASN A 175 26.82 7.93 7.27
CA ASN A 175 27.96 7.22 6.69
C ASN A 175 27.90 5.70 6.91
N ASP A 176 27.01 5.26 7.79
CA ASP A 176 26.80 3.87 8.18
C ASP A 176 25.75 3.14 7.33
N ASN A 177 25.08 3.84 6.41
CA ASN A 177 24.02 3.32 5.53
C ASN A 177 22.87 2.60 6.27
N ARG A 178 22.62 2.97 7.53
CA ARG A 178 21.57 2.35 8.36
C ARG A 178 20.24 3.05 8.29
N THR A 179 20.23 4.30 7.83
CA THR A 179 19.03 5.11 7.70
C THR A 179 18.70 5.29 6.23
N LEU A 180 17.50 4.88 5.84
CA LEU A 180 16.97 5.10 4.50
C LEU A 180 15.77 6.03 4.57
N PHE A 181 15.82 7.14 3.83
CA PHE A 181 14.67 8.01 3.57
C PHE A 181 14.17 7.75 2.16
N THR A 182 12.85 7.78 2.00
CA THR A 182 12.18 7.58 0.70
C THR A 182 11.05 8.58 0.53
N ALA A 183 10.87 9.07 -0.69
CA ALA A 183 9.69 9.78 -1.15
C ALA A 183 9.12 9.05 -2.36
N LEU A 184 7.80 8.86 -2.38
CA LEU A 184 7.07 8.12 -3.40
C LEU A 184 5.76 8.83 -3.72
N ILE A 185 5.42 8.92 -4.99
CA ILE A 185 4.06 9.21 -5.44
C ILE A 185 3.59 8.01 -6.26
N LYS A 186 2.48 7.39 -5.85
CA LYS A 186 1.92 6.21 -6.51
C LYS A 186 0.56 6.50 -7.12
N ASN A 187 0.18 5.65 -8.08
CA ASN A 187 -1.11 5.67 -8.75
C ASN A 187 -1.43 7.02 -9.46
N VAL A 188 -0.42 7.74 -9.93
CA VAL A 188 -0.64 8.92 -10.79
C VAL A 188 -1.11 8.44 -12.15
N GLY A 189 -2.39 8.65 -12.47
CA GLY A 189 -2.94 8.08 -13.68
C GLY A 189 -4.38 8.44 -13.94
N PHE A 190 -4.97 7.75 -14.90
CA PHE A 190 -6.33 8.00 -15.34
C PHE A 190 -7.01 6.75 -15.88
N GLN A 191 -8.33 6.75 -15.81
CA GLN A 191 -9.20 5.78 -16.42
C GLN A 191 -9.48 6.21 -17.88
N PHE A 192 -9.01 5.44 -18.86
CA PHE A 192 -9.28 5.77 -20.27
C PHE A 192 -10.57 5.12 -20.79
N LYS A 193 -11.07 4.05 -20.12
CA LYS A 193 -12.38 3.46 -20.34
C LYS A 193 -13.09 3.30 -19.01
N GLY A 194 -14.19 4.03 -18.79
CA GLY A 194 -15.06 3.87 -17.61
C GLY A 194 -15.98 2.65 -17.74
N TYR A 195 -16.56 2.21 -16.62
CA TYR A 195 -17.58 1.13 -16.61
C TYR A 195 -18.81 1.52 -17.45
N THR A 196 -19.20 2.78 -17.40
CA THR A 196 -20.32 3.34 -18.16
C THR A 196 -19.81 4.43 -19.12
N LYS A 197 -20.56 4.66 -20.22
CA LYS A 197 -20.20 5.71 -21.17
C LYS A 197 -20.32 7.09 -20.52
N GLY A 198 -19.27 7.91 -20.71
CA GLY A 198 -19.26 9.30 -20.27
C GLY A 198 -18.85 9.52 -18.81
N ASN A 199 -18.76 8.47 -17.99
CA ASN A 199 -18.29 8.57 -16.62
C ASN A 199 -16.84 8.02 -16.51
N ARG A 200 -15.90 8.89 -16.12
CA ARG A 200 -14.51 8.55 -15.85
C ARG A 200 -14.15 9.08 -14.49
N GLU A 201 -13.59 8.22 -13.68
CA GLU A 201 -13.17 8.51 -12.31
C GLU A 201 -11.66 8.64 -12.23
N ALA A 202 -11.18 9.42 -11.28
CA ALA A 202 -9.75 9.58 -11.03
C ALA A 202 -9.18 8.34 -10.32
N LEU A 203 -7.92 8.00 -10.58
CA LEU A 203 -7.19 7.09 -9.72
C LEU A 203 -6.87 7.78 -8.40
N ARG A 204 -6.87 7.00 -7.32
CA ARG A 204 -6.42 7.47 -6.02
C ARG A 204 -4.90 7.59 -6.02
N SER A 205 -4.39 8.79 -6.30
CA SER A 205 -2.97 9.07 -6.12
C SER A 205 -2.64 9.23 -4.64
N ASP A 206 -1.48 8.73 -4.23
CA ASP A 206 -1.00 8.83 -2.86
C ASP A 206 0.47 9.29 -2.84
N PHE A 207 0.72 10.39 -2.14
CA PHE A 207 2.06 10.87 -1.87
C PHE A 207 2.51 10.38 -0.50
N GLN A 208 3.60 9.62 -0.49
CA GLN A 208 4.15 8.98 0.69
C GLN A 208 5.59 9.43 0.95
N MET A 209 5.93 9.55 2.21
CA MET A 209 7.31 9.67 2.68
C MET A 209 7.56 8.65 3.79
N GLY A 210 8.75 8.10 3.84
CA GLY A 210 9.10 7.16 4.89
C GLY A 210 10.56 7.26 5.29
N ILE A 211 10.82 6.90 6.52
CA ILE A 211 12.17 6.78 7.04
C ILE A 211 12.30 5.48 7.83
N SER A 212 13.40 4.77 7.65
CA SER A 212 13.75 3.63 8.48
C SER A 212 15.16 3.76 9.04
N HIS A 213 15.36 3.25 10.25
CA HIS A 213 16.65 3.17 10.90
C HIS A 213 16.88 1.78 11.50
N LYS A 214 17.98 1.13 11.10
CA LYS A 214 18.44 -0.13 11.69
C LYS A 214 19.44 0.17 12.79
N LEU A 215 19.15 -0.29 14.03
CA LEU A 215 20.05 -0.10 15.16
C LEU A 215 21.38 -0.83 14.95
N GLU A 216 22.47 -0.26 15.51
CA GLU A 216 23.81 -0.81 15.39
C GLU A 216 24.01 -2.07 16.22
N HIS A 217 23.64 -1.97 17.50
CA HIS A 217 23.93 -2.98 18.51
C HIS A 217 22.70 -3.79 18.93
N ALA A 218 21.57 -3.61 18.24
CA ALA A 218 20.34 -4.34 18.51
C ALA A 218 19.69 -4.82 17.21
N PRO A 219 19.04 -5.99 17.20
CA PRO A 219 18.46 -6.58 16.01
C PRO A 219 17.13 -5.92 15.61
N PHE A 220 17.00 -4.61 15.78
CA PHE A 220 15.75 -3.90 15.49
C PHE A 220 15.93 -2.89 14.37
N ARG A 221 14.89 -2.79 13.55
CA ARG A 221 14.66 -1.71 12.60
C ARG A 221 13.35 -1.04 12.94
N PHE A 222 13.38 0.28 13.09
CA PHE A 222 12.21 1.11 13.25
C PHE A 222 11.96 1.88 11.96
N SER A 223 10.69 1.95 11.56
CA SER A 223 10.30 2.73 10.39
C SER A 223 9.05 3.54 10.72
N VAL A 224 8.96 4.72 10.12
CA VAL A 224 7.77 5.56 10.14
C VAL A 224 7.42 5.87 8.69
N LEU A 225 6.18 5.61 8.35
CA LEU A 225 5.60 5.93 7.05
C LEU A 225 4.57 7.04 7.25
N ALA A 226 4.68 8.08 6.45
CA ALA A 226 3.65 9.11 6.27
C ALA A 226 3.02 8.90 4.89
N HIS A 227 1.70 8.74 4.83
CA HIS A 227 0.93 8.44 3.62
C HIS A 227 -0.21 9.44 3.42
N ASP A 228 -0.83 9.41 2.25
CA ASP A 228 -1.93 10.32 1.86
C ASP A 228 -1.58 11.81 2.02
N LEU A 229 -0.30 12.19 1.90
CA LEU A 229 0.19 13.56 2.14
C LEU A 229 -0.35 14.58 1.15
N ASN A 230 -0.95 14.16 0.05
CA ASN A 230 -1.67 15.00 -0.90
C ASN A 230 -3.10 15.33 -0.47
N ARG A 231 -3.59 14.79 0.66
CA ARG A 231 -4.91 15.05 1.24
C ARG A 231 -4.76 15.27 2.73
N TRP A 232 -5.11 16.45 3.22
CA TRP A 232 -4.94 16.78 4.62
C TRP A 232 -5.96 16.14 5.55
N ASP A 233 -7.22 16.09 5.13
CA ASP A 233 -8.30 15.56 5.96
C ASP A 233 -8.67 14.15 5.50
N LEU A 234 -8.32 13.17 6.32
CA LEU A 234 -8.66 11.77 6.16
C LEU A 234 -9.80 11.35 7.12
N SER A 235 -10.43 12.30 7.81
CA SER A 235 -11.55 11.99 8.68
C SER A 235 -12.84 11.86 7.88
N TYR A 236 -13.66 10.89 8.23
CA TYR A 236 -15.04 10.81 7.77
C TYR A 236 -15.94 11.46 8.82
N ASN A 237 -16.68 12.47 8.42
CA ASN A 237 -17.74 13.04 9.23
C ASN A 237 -19.06 12.58 8.61
N ASP A 238 -19.89 11.85 9.37
CA ASP A 238 -21.19 11.40 8.88
C ASP A 238 -22.09 12.63 8.68
N PRO A 239 -22.55 12.93 7.46
CA PRO A 239 -23.42 14.06 7.21
C PRO A 239 -24.82 13.90 7.83
N ASN A 240 -25.17 12.67 8.26
CA ASN A 240 -26.46 12.37 8.90
C ASN A 240 -26.33 12.27 10.43
N GLU A 241 -25.16 12.50 11.01
CA GLU A 241 -24.98 12.54 12.46
C GLU A 241 -25.56 13.85 13.00
N GLU A 242 -26.75 13.75 13.63
CA GLU A 242 -27.42 14.89 14.23
C GLU A 242 -26.84 15.18 15.62
N ALA A 243 -26.86 16.47 15.99
CA ALA A 243 -26.56 16.89 17.35
C ALA A 243 -27.48 16.19 18.36
N THR A 244 -26.92 15.59 19.40
CA THR A 244 -27.66 14.91 20.46
C THR A 244 -27.92 15.86 21.63
N LEU A 245 -29.14 15.86 22.15
CA LEU A 245 -29.47 16.64 23.34
C LEU A 245 -28.99 15.89 24.59
N ASP A 246 -28.10 16.50 25.36
CA ASP A 246 -27.77 15.99 26.69
C ASP A 246 -28.97 16.21 27.62
N LEU A 247 -29.56 15.10 28.08
CA LEU A 247 -30.74 15.14 28.92
C LEU A 247 -30.49 15.72 30.33
N LEU A 248 -29.21 15.79 30.76
CA LEU A 248 -28.81 16.31 32.08
C LEU A 248 -28.53 17.81 32.03
N THR A 249 -27.81 18.27 30.98
CA THR A 249 -27.43 19.68 30.84
C THR A 249 -28.36 20.47 29.93
N GLN A 250 -29.23 19.79 29.18
CA GLN A 250 -30.10 20.37 28.12
C GLN A 250 -29.31 21.09 27.02
N GLU A 251 -28.04 20.80 26.88
CA GLU A 251 -27.20 21.34 25.83
C GLU A 251 -27.20 20.42 24.60
N LEU A 252 -27.17 21.02 23.41
CA LEU A 252 -26.96 20.30 22.15
C LEU A 252 -25.47 19.96 22.03
N ILE A 253 -25.14 18.66 22.06
CA ILE A 253 -23.81 18.16 21.80
C ILE A 253 -23.69 17.97 20.28
N GLU A 254 -22.91 18.84 19.63
CA GLU A 254 -22.55 18.65 18.22
C GLU A 254 -21.57 17.47 18.07
N PRO A 255 -21.60 16.74 16.94
CA PRO A 255 -20.63 15.69 16.63
C PRO A 255 -19.19 16.21 16.71
N GLU A 256 -18.31 15.46 17.38
CA GLU A 256 -16.94 15.85 17.60
C GLU A 256 -16.14 15.79 16.28
N LYS A 257 -15.74 16.93 15.74
CA LYS A 257 -14.89 17.00 14.55
C LYS A 257 -13.43 16.70 14.89
N ALA A 258 -12.77 15.91 14.04
CA ALA A 258 -11.36 15.59 14.21
C ALA A 258 -10.48 16.83 14.33
N GLY A 259 -9.75 16.97 15.44
CA GLY A 259 -8.80 18.07 15.68
C GLY A 259 -7.52 17.93 14.84
N PHE A 260 -6.67 18.97 14.86
CA PHE A 260 -5.41 18.99 14.10
C PHE A 260 -4.50 17.79 14.40
N ALA A 261 -4.29 17.45 15.67
CA ALA A 261 -3.42 16.34 16.06
C ALA A 261 -3.94 14.98 15.60
N GLU A 262 -5.26 14.80 15.60
CA GLU A 262 -5.89 13.60 15.08
C GLU A 262 -5.75 13.51 13.56
N LYS A 263 -6.04 14.59 12.83
CA LYS A 263 -5.85 14.64 11.37
C LYS A 263 -4.41 14.33 10.99
N LEU A 264 -3.45 14.97 11.67
CA LEU A 264 -2.03 14.70 11.46
C LEU A 264 -1.67 13.24 11.78
N GLY A 265 -2.17 12.70 12.91
CA GLY A 265 -1.89 11.32 13.33
C GLY A 265 -2.35 10.29 12.29
N ARG A 266 -3.46 10.54 11.60
CA ARG A 266 -4.03 9.64 10.58
C ARG A 266 -3.10 9.39 9.39
N HIS A 267 -2.10 10.23 9.16
CA HIS A 267 -1.10 10.04 8.11
C HIS A 267 0.02 9.06 8.50
N PHE A 268 0.11 8.62 9.76
CA PHE A 268 1.28 7.86 10.20
C PHE A 268 1.00 6.40 10.46
N THR A 269 1.91 5.56 9.94
CA THR A 269 2.06 4.15 10.28
C THR A 269 3.43 3.92 10.91
N PHE A 270 3.45 3.31 12.10
CA PHE A 270 4.65 2.96 12.85
C PHE A 270 4.96 1.49 12.65
N GLN A 271 6.21 1.16 12.33
CA GLN A 271 6.61 -0.17 11.89
C GLN A 271 7.89 -0.61 12.61
N VAL A 272 7.93 -1.87 13.03
CA VAL A 272 9.09 -2.45 13.70
C VAL A 272 9.40 -3.82 13.11
N GLU A 273 10.67 -4.06 12.78
CA GLU A 273 11.19 -5.37 12.43
C GLU A 273 12.25 -5.79 13.44
N ALA A 274 12.08 -6.97 14.04
CA ALA A 274 13.12 -7.66 14.82
C ALA A 274 13.84 -8.66 13.89
N LEU A 275 15.11 -8.39 13.62
CA LEU A 275 15.95 -9.14 12.67
C LEU A 275 16.80 -10.16 13.45
N LEU A 276 16.21 -11.30 13.81
CA LEU A 276 16.85 -12.33 14.64
C LEU A 276 17.84 -13.17 13.79
N GLY A 277 19.00 -12.59 13.57
CA GLY A 277 20.00 -13.11 12.64
C GLY A 277 19.52 -13.02 11.18
N ASP A 278 20.06 -13.92 10.34
CA ASP A 278 19.78 -13.93 8.89
C ASP A 278 18.57 -14.82 8.53
N LYS A 279 17.98 -15.53 9.50
CA LYS A 279 17.01 -16.60 9.23
C LYS A 279 15.59 -16.27 9.67
N ILE A 280 15.40 -15.47 10.71
CA ILE A 280 14.08 -15.23 11.29
C ILE A 280 13.89 -13.73 11.48
N HIS A 281 12.84 -13.18 10.91
CA HIS A 281 12.42 -11.81 11.13
C HIS A 281 10.99 -11.77 11.68
N ILE A 282 10.77 -11.01 12.75
CA ILE A 282 9.45 -10.77 13.33
C ILE A 282 9.08 -9.32 13.07
N ARG A 283 7.83 -9.07 12.76
CA ARG A 283 7.33 -7.76 12.32
C ARG A 283 6.07 -7.38 13.05
N THR A 284 5.93 -6.10 13.33
CA THR A 284 4.68 -5.52 13.82
C THR A 284 4.54 -4.10 13.33
N ALA A 285 3.30 -3.66 13.20
CA ALA A 285 2.99 -2.27 12.85
C ALA A 285 1.72 -1.79 13.52
N PHE A 286 1.61 -0.48 13.62
CA PHE A 286 0.43 0.23 14.07
C PHE A 286 0.08 1.32 13.05
N ASP A 287 -1.07 1.18 12.43
CA ASP A 287 -1.67 2.10 11.48
C ASP A 287 -2.75 2.91 12.19
N TYR A 288 -2.47 4.21 12.41
CA TYR A 288 -3.38 5.07 13.18
C TYR A 288 -4.66 5.40 12.39
N GLN A 289 -4.58 5.58 11.07
CA GLN A 289 -5.74 5.82 10.21
C GLN A 289 -6.73 4.66 10.32
N ARG A 290 -6.25 3.44 10.08
CA ARG A 290 -7.07 2.22 10.18
C ARG A 290 -7.65 2.04 11.59
N ARG A 291 -6.88 2.39 12.62
CA ARG A 291 -7.34 2.37 14.00
C ARG A 291 -8.56 3.29 14.21
N ARG A 292 -8.53 4.48 13.63
CA ARG A 292 -9.62 5.47 13.77
C ARG A 292 -10.84 5.13 12.92
N GLU A 293 -10.66 4.59 11.73
CA GLU A 293 -11.75 4.25 10.81
C GLU A 293 -12.50 2.98 11.21
N MET A 294 -11.79 1.97 11.70
CA MET A 294 -12.35 0.63 11.91
C MET A 294 -12.60 0.28 13.38
N ARG A 295 -12.37 1.21 14.27
CA ARG A 295 -12.69 1.04 15.69
C ARG A 295 -14.18 1.28 15.91
N LEU A 296 -14.86 0.30 16.52
CA LEU A 296 -16.19 0.50 17.07
C LEU A 296 -16.09 1.09 18.48
N GLU A 297 -16.90 2.08 18.81
CA GLU A 297 -16.89 2.70 20.15
C GLU A 297 -17.25 1.70 21.23
N SER A 298 -18.25 0.85 20.98
CA SER A 298 -18.70 -0.19 21.92
C SER A 298 -17.68 -1.31 22.16
N ARG A 299 -16.75 -1.56 21.19
CA ARG A 299 -15.73 -2.61 21.25
C ARG A 299 -14.48 -2.17 20.49
N PRO A 300 -13.50 -1.56 21.14
CA PRO A 300 -12.36 -0.94 20.45
C PRO A 300 -11.47 -1.92 19.66
N GLY A 301 -11.53 -3.24 19.90
CA GLY A 301 -10.80 -4.25 19.15
C GLY A 301 -9.31 -3.95 18.90
N ALA A 302 -8.69 -4.67 17.98
CA ALA A 302 -7.27 -4.54 17.61
C ALA A 302 -7.06 -4.00 16.19
N ALA A 303 -8.07 -3.36 15.58
CA ALA A 303 -7.97 -2.75 14.26
C ALA A 303 -6.75 -1.81 14.18
N GLY A 304 -6.04 -1.82 13.05
CA GLY A 304 -4.82 -1.05 12.85
C GLY A 304 -3.53 -1.72 13.33
N LEU A 305 -3.60 -2.83 14.07
CA LEU A 305 -2.42 -3.64 14.40
C LEU A 305 -2.16 -4.68 13.30
N SER A 306 -0.88 -4.89 13.01
CA SER A 306 -0.41 -5.90 12.07
C SER A 306 0.79 -6.64 12.65
N PHE A 307 0.91 -7.94 12.31
CA PHE A 307 1.97 -8.82 12.78
C PHE A 307 2.45 -9.72 11.65
N GLY A 308 3.67 -10.22 11.75
CA GLY A 308 4.17 -11.21 10.81
C GLY A 308 5.51 -11.80 11.18
N ALA A 309 5.84 -12.87 10.46
CA ALA A 309 7.12 -13.55 10.57
C ALA A 309 7.65 -13.91 9.18
N GLY A 310 8.97 -13.82 9.03
CA GLY A 310 9.68 -14.24 7.83
C GLY A 310 10.76 -15.26 8.16
N PHE A 311 10.83 -16.32 7.36
CA PHE A 311 11.82 -17.39 7.46
C PHE A 311 12.67 -17.41 6.18
N TYR A 312 13.98 -17.27 6.33
CA TYR A 312 14.91 -17.12 5.23
C TYR A 312 15.83 -18.34 5.13
N PHE A 313 15.76 -18.99 4.00
CA PHE A 313 16.59 -20.14 3.64
C PHE A 313 17.59 -19.75 2.55
N GLN A 314 18.49 -20.65 2.21
CA GLN A 314 19.52 -20.35 1.20
C GLN A 314 18.94 -20.06 -0.20
N ARG A 315 17.87 -20.77 -0.59
CA ARG A 315 17.28 -20.71 -1.94
C ARG A 315 15.95 -19.97 -1.99
N PHE A 316 15.21 -19.93 -0.89
CA PHE A 316 13.89 -19.31 -0.82
C PHE A 316 13.66 -18.66 0.55
N SER A 317 12.66 -17.80 0.64
CA SER A 317 12.11 -17.30 1.89
C SER A 317 10.60 -17.50 1.91
N LEU A 318 10.08 -17.66 3.11
CA LEU A 318 8.66 -17.78 3.39
C LEU A 318 8.29 -16.69 4.39
N ASP A 319 7.37 -15.83 4.02
CA ASP A 319 6.86 -14.76 4.89
C ASP A 319 5.35 -14.95 5.10
N TYR A 320 4.90 -14.74 6.33
CA TYR A 320 3.49 -14.68 6.69
C TYR A 320 3.19 -13.35 7.36
N GLY A 321 2.09 -12.73 6.97
CA GLY A 321 1.63 -11.47 7.53
C GLY A 321 0.14 -11.50 7.82
N ILE A 322 -0.26 -10.96 8.96
CA ILE A 322 -1.64 -10.73 9.33
C ILE A 322 -1.84 -9.26 9.66
N SER A 323 -2.86 -8.65 9.07
CA SER A 323 -3.30 -7.30 9.37
C SER A 323 -4.74 -7.35 9.88
N ILE A 324 -4.98 -6.76 11.06
CA ILE A 324 -6.30 -6.69 11.67
C ILE A 324 -7.00 -5.48 11.09
N VAL A 325 -7.87 -5.72 10.11
CA VAL A 325 -8.57 -4.66 9.39
C VAL A 325 -9.73 -4.14 10.22
N SER A 326 -10.54 -5.03 10.78
CA SER A 326 -11.69 -4.69 11.61
C SER A 326 -11.96 -5.81 12.62
N GLN A 327 -12.98 -5.67 13.45
CA GLN A 327 -13.43 -6.77 14.31
C GLN A 327 -13.99 -7.96 13.50
N ALA A 328 -14.49 -7.70 12.30
CA ALA A 328 -15.10 -8.72 11.46
C ALA A 328 -14.10 -9.49 10.58
N GLY A 329 -12.84 -9.04 10.49
CA GLY A 329 -11.90 -9.72 9.61
C GLY A 329 -10.45 -9.27 9.71
N TYR A 330 -9.58 -10.20 9.40
CA TYR A 330 -8.14 -10.01 9.22
C TYR A 330 -7.75 -10.33 7.79
N ASN A 331 -6.73 -9.67 7.35
CA ASN A 331 -6.10 -9.95 6.08
C ASN A 331 -4.87 -10.85 6.34
N ASN A 332 -4.93 -12.07 5.84
CA ASN A 332 -3.84 -13.04 5.94
C ASN A 332 -3.12 -13.14 4.60
N MET A 333 -1.82 -12.96 4.59
CA MET A 333 -0.99 -13.00 3.40
C MET A 333 0.17 -13.97 3.59
N LEU A 334 0.40 -14.82 2.57
CA LEU A 334 1.57 -15.68 2.45
C LEU A 334 2.40 -15.24 1.26
N THR A 335 3.71 -15.15 1.44
CA THR A 335 4.68 -14.82 0.40
C THR A 335 5.76 -15.88 0.33
N LEU A 336 6.00 -16.40 -0.86
CA LEU A 336 7.16 -17.23 -1.19
C LEU A 336 8.05 -16.44 -2.14
N THR A 337 9.31 -16.21 -1.75
CA THR A 337 10.31 -15.57 -2.64
C THR A 337 11.45 -16.53 -2.88
N THR A 338 11.88 -16.67 -4.13
CA THR A 338 13.00 -17.55 -4.50
C THR A 338 13.96 -16.86 -5.47
N ASP A 339 15.26 -17.16 -5.33
CA ASP A 339 16.30 -16.75 -6.26
C ASP A 339 16.54 -17.88 -7.27
N LEU A 340 16.06 -17.67 -8.50
CA LEU A 340 16.15 -18.66 -9.57
C LEU A 340 17.60 -18.97 -10.00
N SER A 341 18.58 -18.11 -9.67
CA SER A 341 19.97 -18.36 -9.97
C SER A 341 20.56 -19.51 -9.13
N LYS A 342 20.01 -19.73 -7.94
CA LYS A 342 20.45 -20.76 -6.99
C LYS A 342 19.92 -22.17 -7.28
N TRP A 343 19.04 -22.30 -8.27
CA TRP A 343 18.45 -23.58 -8.71
C TRP A 343 19.14 -24.15 -9.94
N LYS A 344 19.95 -23.36 -10.63
CA LYS A 344 20.79 -23.89 -11.72
C LYS A 344 21.93 -24.70 -11.12
N LYS A 345 22.01 -25.98 -11.53
CA LYS A 345 23.19 -26.83 -11.32
C LYS A 345 24.30 -26.39 -12.26
#